data_b312a0fff00f735505db640be5ac54d6
#
_entry.id   b312a0fff00f735505db640be5ac54d6
#
_cell.length_a   1.000
_cell.length_b   1.000
_cell.length_c   1.000
_cell.angle_alpha   90.00
_cell.angle_beta   90.00
_cell.angle_gamma   90.00
#
_symmetry.space_group_name_H-M   'P 1'
#
loop_
_entity.id
_entity.type
_entity.pdbx_description
1 polymer ?
#
loop_
_entity_poly.entity_id
_entity_poly.type
_entity_poly.pdbx_seq_one_letter_code
_entity_poly.pdbx_strand_id
1 'polypeptide(L)'
;LTPTETMAFRKAGTATNDRGWWVRIIPDRDPILVPTGDSGREGIGMFDAMNSIGIHEVLVETPNHNQTLQSIPIDMVREVIWAYKQRLLEIKKNPRFKHMMIVKNSGRGVSNFTHAHSHIIATPIIPKRIEEELDGAREYFHYHDRCIFCDILRQETEQASRIFAQDQYFMAFCPFASRFPFEIEIIPKMHQPFFENVDNEHVHAFAAILQTALRRMEALLPGIPYNFVLHSSPCSDAYRDFYHWHLEIIPKLTNVAGFEWGSGFYINPTPPEDAATMLRETSI
;
A
#
# COMPACT_ATOMS: atom_id res chain seq x y z
N LEU A 1 -3.80 6.19 27.36
CA LEU A 1 -3.39 4.79 27.40
C LEU A 1 -3.36 4.24 25.99
N THR A 2 -2.30 3.49 25.63
CA THR A 2 -2.22 2.79 24.33
C THR A 2 -3.22 1.63 24.34
N PRO A 3 -4.01 1.41 23.27
CA PRO A 3 -4.89 0.25 23.18
C PRO A 3 -4.12 -1.07 23.32
N THR A 4 -4.82 -2.12 23.75
CA THR A 4 -4.24 -3.47 23.78
C THR A 4 -3.85 -3.90 22.39
N GLU A 5 -2.63 -4.42 22.25
CA GLU A 5 -2.13 -4.86 20.95
C GLU A 5 -2.92 -6.05 20.40
N THR A 6 -3.20 -6.00 19.11
CA THR A 6 -3.81 -7.10 18.36
C THR A 6 -2.76 -8.14 18.00
N MET A 7 -1.56 -7.68 17.64
CA MET A 7 -0.43 -8.53 17.25
C MET A 7 0.88 -7.80 17.57
N ALA A 8 1.91 -8.53 17.95
CA ALA A 8 3.25 -7.94 18.03
C ALA A 8 4.34 -9.00 17.82
N PHE A 9 5.41 -8.58 17.15
CA PHE A 9 6.65 -9.33 17.06
C PHE A 9 7.58 -8.85 18.15
N ARG A 10 8.00 -9.77 19.04
CA ARG A 10 8.67 -9.44 20.29
C ARG A 10 9.60 -10.54 20.75
N LYS A 11 10.45 -10.23 21.74
CA LYS A 11 11.29 -11.23 22.40
C LYS A 11 10.44 -12.31 23.06
N ALA A 12 10.88 -13.55 22.94
CA ALA A 12 10.27 -14.66 23.65
C ALA A 12 10.24 -14.39 25.17
N GLY A 13 9.13 -14.76 25.80
CA GLY A 13 8.91 -14.57 27.24
C GLY A 13 8.45 -13.18 27.68
N THR A 14 8.23 -12.23 26.76
CA THR A 14 7.60 -10.95 27.08
C THR A 14 6.08 -11.05 26.96
N ALA A 15 5.34 -10.42 27.88
CA ALA A 15 3.88 -10.44 27.87
C ALA A 15 3.28 -9.42 26.87
N THR A 16 2.01 -9.62 26.53
CA THR A 16 1.21 -8.68 25.75
C THR A 16 1.27 -7.28 26.35
N ASN A 17 1.44 -6.27 25.51
CA ASN A 17 1.63 -4.86 25.87
C ASN A 17 2.93 -4.49 26.60
N ASP A 18 3.79 -5.44 26.92
CA ASP A 18 5.09 -5.17 27.51
C ASP A 18 6.09 -4.63 26.48
N ARG A 19 7.20 -4.05 27.00
CA ARG A 19 8.35 -3.66 26.16
C ARG A 19 9.02 -4.90 25.54
N GLY A 20 9.85 -4.69 24.52
CA GLY A 20 10.61 -5.75 23.85
C GLY A 20 10.01 -6.22 22.54
N TRP A 21 9.00 -5.53 22.04
CA TRP A 21 8.51 -5.67 20.67
C TRP A 21 9.41 -4.88 19.70
N TRP A 22 9.41 -5.30 18.42
CA TRP A 22 10.05 -4.56 17.32
C TRP A 22 9.07 -4.16 16.21
N VAL A 23 7.95 -4.86 16.07
CA VAL A 23 6.78 -4.45 15.28
C VAL A 23 5.53 -4.71 16.11
N ARG A 24 4.57 -3.79 16.07
CA ARG A 24 3.37 -3.87 16.90
C ARG A 24 2.15 -3.37 16.15
N ILE A 25 1.04 -4.11 16.22
CA ILE A 25 -0.26 -3.71 15.67
C ILE A 25 -1.23 -3.47 16.82
N ILE A 26 -1.88 -2.33 16.80
CA ILE A 26 -2.87 -1.91 17.79
C ILE A 26 -4.12 -1.39 17.08
N PRO A 27 -5.31 -1.50 17.65
CA PRO A 27 -6.47 -0.74 17.17
C PRO A 27 -6.14 0.76 17.12
N ASP A 28 -6.61 1.46 16.09
CA ASP A 28 -6.48 2.92 16.07
C ASP A 28 -7.25 3.52 17.25
N ARG A 29 -6.70 4.56 17.86
CA ARG A 29 -7.34 5.23 19.00
C ARG A 29 -8.58 6.03 18.58
N ASP A 30 -8.55 6.59 17.37
CA ASP A 30 -9.61 7.38 16.79
C ASP A 30 -10.05 6.76 15.45
N PRO A 31 -10.65 5.53 15.48
CA PRO A 31 -10.82 4.74 14.29
C PRO A 31 -11.92 5.28 13.39
N ILE A 32 -11.68 5.32 12.07
CA ILE A 32 -12.70 5.64 11.07
C ILE A 32 -13.67 4.47 10.81
N LEU A 33 -13.28 3.25 11.21
CA LEU A 33 -14.08 2.03 11.11
C LEU A 33 -14.04 1.28 12.44
N VAL A 34 -15.17 0.68 12.83
CA VAL A 34 -15.28 -0.11 14.05
C VAL A 34 -15.56 -1.58 13.74
N PRO A 35 -14.90 -2.54 14.45
CA PRO A 35 -15.01 -3.97 14.11
C PRO A 35 -16.31 -4.63 14.59
N THR A 36 -17.08 -3.96 15.46
CA THR A 36 -18.28 -4.50 16.11
C THR A 36 -19.54 -3.81 15.60
N GLY A 37 -20.66 -4.51 15.70
CA GLY A 37 -21.98 -4.03 15.27
C GLY A 37 -22.42 -4.61 13.93
N ASP A 38 -23.54 -4.14 13.44
CA ASP A 38 -24.10 -4.46 12.13
C ASP A 38 -23.83 -3.34 11.13
N SER A 39 -23.70 -3.66 9.86
CA SER A 39 -23.58 -2.69 8.78
C SER A 39 -24.77 -1.73 8.72
N GLY A 40 -25.93 -2.13 9.23
CA GLY A 40 -27.13 -1.27 9.29
C GLY A 40 -27.50 -0.70 7.93
N ARG A 41 -27.25 -1.46 6.84
CA ARG A 41 -27.52 -0.95 5.50
C ARG A 41 -29.00 -0.74 5.32
N GLU A 42 -29.40 0.50 5.02
CA GLU A 42 -30.77 0.88 4.80
C GLU A 42 -30.93 1.82 3.60
N GLY A 43 -32.08 1.72 2.94
CA GLY A 43 -32.47 2.66 1.89
C GLY A 43 -33.30 3.81 2.49
N ILE A 44 -32.89 5.04 2.27
CA ILE A 44 -33.60 6.26 2.67
C ILE A 44 -34.08 6.95 1.40
N GLY A 45 -35.25 6.56 0.92
CA GLY A 45 -35.74 6.95 -0.41
C GLY A 45 -34.83 6.41 -1.52
N MET A 46 -34.18 7.32 -2.28
CA MET A 46 -33.22 6.96 -3.33
C MET A 46 -31.77 6.87 -2.83
N PHE A 47 -31.53 7.05 -1.55
CA PHE A 47 -30.20 7.06 -0.95
C PHE A 47 -29.96 5.79 -0.13
N ASP A 48 -28.71 5.29 -0.15
CA ASP A 48 -28.25 4.21 0.70
C ASP A 48 -27.39 4.77 1.85
N ALA A 49 -27.61 4.26 3.05
CA ALA A 49 -26.79 4.54 4.21
C ALA A 49 -26.28 3.25 4.84
N MET A 50 -25.12 3.31 5.49
CA MET A 50 -24.60 2.20 6.29
C MET A 50 -23.68 2.71 7.41
N ASN A 51 -23.54 1.91 8.45
CA ASN A 51 -22.62 2.17 9.54
C ASN A 51 -21.15 1.95 9.09
N SER A 52 -20.23 2.69 9.70
CA SER A 52 -18.78 2.57 9.46
C SER A 52 -18.21 1.29 10.11
N ILE A 53 -18.61 0.13 9.62
CA ILE A 53 -18.11 -1.17 10.09
C ILE A 53 -16.85 -1.55 9.33
N GLY A 54 -15.83 -2.02 10.06
CA GLY A 54 -14.58 -2.47 9.46
C GLY A 54 -13.46 -2.61 10.49
N ILE A 55 -12.24 -2.78 10.00
CA ILE A 55 -11.02 -2.76 10.81
C ILE A 55 -10.23 -1.51 10.47
N HIS A 56 -9.79 -0.81 11.50
CA HIS A 56 -8.81 0.26 11.40
C HIS A 56 -7.78 0.08 12.52
N GLU A 57 -6.60 -0.36 12.12
CA GLU A 57 -5.47 -0.63 13.01
C GLU A 57 -4.24 0.15 12.58
N VAL A 58 -3.38 0.43 13.55
CA VAL A 58 -2.07 1.06 13.35
C VAL A 58 -1.00 0.01 13.56
N LEU A 59 -0.16 -0.20 12.55
CA LEU A 59 1.08 -0.94 12.68
C LEU A 59 2.20 0.04 12.98
N VAL A 60 2.82 -0.10 14.15
CA VAL A 60 4.00 0.66 14.57
C VAL A 60 5.24 -0.07 14.07
N GLU A 61 5.98 0.58 13.17
CA GLU A 61 7.04 -0.03 12.35
C GLU A 61 8.36 -0.23 13.10
N THR A 62 8.57 0.50 14.18
CA THR A 62 9.79 0.45 15.01
C THR A 62 9.48 1.01 16.40
N PRO A 63 10.14 0.54 17.45
CA PRO A 63 10.03 1.15 18.77
C PRO A 63 10.76 2.49 18.90
N ASN A 64 11.61 2.84 17.93
CA ASN A 64 12.43 4.05 17.96
C ASN A 64 11.73 5.21 17.21
N HIS A 65 11.47 6.29 17.94
CA HIS A 65 10.77 7.48 17.44
C HIS A 65 11.47 8.20 16.28
N ASN A 66 12.80 8.08 16.20
CA ASN A 66 13.62 8.77 15.22
C ASN A 66 13.95 7.93 13.97
N GLN A 67 13.33 6.76 13.85
CA GLN A 67 13.56 5.86 12.73
C GLN A 67 12.33 5.78 11.83
N THR A 68 12.59 5.54 10.55
CA THR A 68 11.58 5.36 9.49
C THR A 68 11.91 4.12 8.68
N LEU A 69 11.04 3.68 7.77
CA LEU A 69 11.32 2.54 6.87
C LEU A 69 12.61 2.72 6.06
N GLN A 70 12.97 3.97 5.72
CA GLN A 70 14.21 4.27 5.01
C GLN A 70 15.45 4.03 5.86
N SER A 71 15.38 4.24 7.18
CA SER A 71 16.52 4.26 8.09
C SER A 71 16.69 3.02 8.96
N ILE A 72 15.64 2.22 9.16
CA ILE A 72 15.76 0.96 9.92
C ILE A 72 16.56 -0.10 9.14
N PRO A 73 17.20 -1.07 9.83
CA PRO A 73 17.85 -2.20 9.16
C PRO A 73 16.88 -2.97 8.26
N ILE A 74 17.38 -3.51 7.16
CA ILE A 74 16.54 -4.23 6.16
C ILE A 74 15.79 -5.42 6.79
N ASP A 75 16.37 -6.10 7.76
CA ASP A 75 15.69 -7.18 8.47
C ASP A 75 14.45 -6.66 9.23
N MET A 76 14.49 -5.43 9.72
CA MET A 76 13.34 -4.81 10.36
C MET A 76 12.26 -4.42 9.34
N VAL A 77 12.64 -3.94 8.15
CA VAL A 77 11.67 -3.71 7.06
C VAL A 77 10.98 -5.01 6.68
N ARG A 78 11.74 -6.10 6.57
CA ARG A 78 11.20 -7.45 6.33
C ARG A 78 10.16 -7.84 7.40
N GLU A 79 10.45 -7.60 8.68
CA GLU A 79 9.50 -7.88 9.77
C GLU A 79 8.22 -7.05 9.65
N VAL A 80 8.31 -5.79 9.22
CA VAL A 80 7.13 -4.95 8.93
C VAL A 80 6.29 -5.55 7.80
N ILE A 81 6.92 -5.92 6.68
CA ILE A 81 6.22 -6.55 5.54
C ILE A 81 5.60 -7.89 5.96
N TRP A 82 6.31 -8.67 6.76
CA TRP A 82 5.80 -9.92 7.31
C TRP A 82 4.59 -9.70 8.23
N ALA A 83 4.61 -8.64 9.04
CA ALA A 83 3.48 -8.27 9.89
C ALA A 83 2.24 -7.87 9.06
N TYR A 84 2.41 -7.13 7.95
CA TYR A 84 1.33 -6.86 7.00
C TYR A 84 0.69 -8.16 6.51
N LYS A 85 1.52 -9.05 5.96
CA LYS A 85 1.04 -10.35 5.45
C LYS A 85 0.27 -11.14 6.50
N GLN A 86 0.85 -11.32 7.69
CA GLN A 86 0.22 -12.11 8.76
C GLN A 86 -1.11 -11.51 9.19
N ARG A 87 -1.17 -10.17 9.30
CA ARG A 87 -2.42 -9.51 9.70
C ARG A 87 -3.50 -9.61 8.65
N LEU A 88 -3.16 -9.43 7.37
CA LEU A 88 -4.12 -9.60 6.28
C LEU A 88 -4.65 -11.05 6.20
N LEU A 89 -3.78 -12.05 6.35
CA LEU A 89 -4.21 -13.47 6.44
C LEU A 89 -5.20 -13.72 7.57
N GLU A 90 -4.99 -13.08 8.72
CA GLU A 90 -5.89 -13.22 9.85
C GLU A 90 -7.24 -12.53 9.61
N ILE A 91 -7.23 -11.32 9.07
CA ILE A 91 -8.43 -10.56 8.74
C ILE A 91 -9.26 -11.29 7.68
N LYS A 92 -8.61 -11.87 6.67
CA LYS A 92 -9.25 -12.60 5.56
C LYS A 92 -10.09 -13.80 6.03
N LYS A 93 -9.81 -14.35 7.21
CA LYS A 93 -10.63 -15.45 7.80
C LYS A 93 -12.05 -15.01 8.15
N ASN A 94 -12.28 -13.70 8.31
CA ASN A 94 -13.60 -13.17 8.60
C ASN A 94 -14.34 -12.79 7.30
N PRO A 95 -15.38 -13.54 6.89
CA PRO A 95 -16.07 -13.35 5.61
C PRO A 95 -16.85 -12.03 5.50
N ARG A 96 -16.98 -11.27 6.60
CA ARG A 96 -17.59 -9.94 6.59
C ARG A 96 -16.77 -8.94 5.77
N PHE A 97 -15.44 -9.10 5.74
CA PHE A 97 -14.57 -8.18 5.04
C PHE A 97 -14.39 -8.60 3.59
N LYS A 98 -14.59 -7.65 2.68
CA LYS A 98 -14.51 -7.86 1.24
C LYS A 98 -13.23 -7.30 0.64
N HIS A 99 -12.67 -6.28 1.28
CA HIS A 99 -11.43 -5.67 0.82
C HIS A 99 -10.54 -5.28 2.00
N MET A 100 -9.24 -5.35 1.77
CA MET A 100 -8.19 -4.99 2.73
C MET A 100 -7.14 -4.14 2.02
N MET A 101 -6.62 -3.13 2.72
CA MET A 101 -5.53 -2.29 2.22
C MET A 101 -4.59 -1.90 3.34
N ILE A 102 -3.35 -1.59 2.97
CA ILE A 102 -2.37 -1.00 3.86
C ILE A 102 -2.06 0.40 3.33
N VAL A 103 -2.17 1.39 4.20
CA VAL A 103 -1.95 2.79 3.86
C VAL A 103 -0.89 3.37 4.79
N LYS A 104 0.09 4.05 4.24
CA LYS A 104 1.04 4.85 5.01
C LYS A 104 0.91 6.32 4.64
N ASN A 105 0.80 7.14 5.68
CA ASN A 105 0.91 8.57 5.60
C ASN A 105 2.21 8.98 6.28
N SER A 106 3.15 9.58 5.57
CA SER A 106 4.46 9.95 6.11
C SER A 106 4.77 11.42 5.85
N GLY A 107 5.33 12.07 6.86
CA GLY A 107 5.77 13.45 6.76
C GLY A 107 4.75 14.47 7.26
N ARG A 108 5.23 15.71 7.41
CA ARG A 108 4.46 16.82 7.99
C ARG A 108 3.31 17.23 7.07
N GLY A 109 2.12 17.42 7.65
CA GLY A 109 0.91 17.81 6.90
C GLY A 109 0.17 16.67 6.22
N VAL A 110 0.69 15.44 6.27
CA VAL A 110 0.06 14.24 5.71
C VAL A 110 -0.24 13.23 6.81
N SER A 111 0.66 13.10 7.79
CA SER A 111 0.47 12.21 8.93
C SER A 111 0.09 12.99 10.18
N ASN A 112 -0.86 12.42 10.96
CA ASN A 112 -1.24 12.94 12.28
C ASN A 112 -0.26 12.49 13.39
N PHE A 113 0.59 11.50 13.12
CA PHE A 113 1.58 10.96 14.05
C PHE A 113 2.98 11.12 13.48
N THR A 114 3.93 11.49 14.36
CA THR A 114 5.35 11.62 14.00
C THR A 114 6.09 10.28 14.05
N HIS A 115 5.62 9.32 14.85
CA HIS A 115 6.20 7.99 14.96
C HIS A 115 5.93 7.17 13.70
N ALA A 116 6.92 6.45 13.20
CA ALA A 116 6.80 5.66 11.97
C ALA A 116 5.72 4.58 12.10
N HIS A 117 4.70 4.68 11.27
CA HIS A 117 3.54 3.79 11.29
C HIS A 117 2.88 3.67 9.92
N SER A 118 2.02 2.70 9.81
CA SER A 118 1.07 2.49 8.70
C SER A 118 -0.28 2.03 9.25
N HIS A 119 -1.31 2.16 8.43
CA HIS A 119 -2.67 1.76 8.78
C HIS A 119 -3.04 0.48 8.04
N ILE A 120 -3.71 -0.43 8.73
CA ILE A 120 -4.33 -1.63 8.17
C ILE A 120 -5.83 -1.40 8.22
N ILE A 121 -6.46 -1.41 7.04
CA ILE A 121 -7.87 -1.11 6.87
C ILE A 121 -8.55 -2.30 6.21
N ALA A 122 -9.70 -2.73 6.75
CA ALA A 122 -10.54 -3.72 6.10
C ALA A 122 -12.00 -3.26 6.10
N THR A 123 -12.67 -3.43 4.96
CA THR A 123 -14.03 -2.95 4.72
C THR A 123 -14.96 -4.08 4.30
N PRO A 124 -16.26 -4.02 4.68
CA PRO A 124 -17.27 -5.00 4.25
C PRO A 124 -17.75 -4.78 2.82
N ILE A 125 -17.31 -3.72 2.18
CA ILE A 125 -17.58 -3.38 0.77
C ILE A 125 -16.27 -3.13 0.04
N ILE A 126 -16.27 -3.25 -1.27
CA ILE A 126 -15.14 -2.85 -2.09
C ILE A 126 -15.22 -1.31 -2.26
N PRO A 127 -14.14 -0.54 -1.94
CA PRO A 127 -14.14 0.89 -2.16
C PRO A 127 -14.28 1.24 -3.64
N LYS A 128 -15.01 2.32 -3.95
CA LYS A 128 -15.33 2.72 -5.33
C LYS A 128 -14.11 2.79 -6.24
N ARG A 129 -13.00 3.37 -5.77
CA ARG A 129 -11.78 3.49 -6.59
C ARG A 129 -11.16 2.14 -6.93
N ILE A 130 -11.21 1.20 -6.00
CA ILE A 130 -10.77 -0.19 -6.23
C ILE A 130 -11.73 -0.90 -7.20
N GLU A 131 -13.03 -0.63 -7.11
CA GLU A 131 -14.02 -1.17 -8.04
C GLU A 131 -13.77 -0.67 -9.48
N GLU A 132 -13.48 0.62 -9.66
CA GLU A 132 -13.12 1.20 -10.97
C GLU A 132 -11.84 0.54 -11.56
N GLU A 133 -10.84 0.29 -10.74
CA GLU A 133 -9.60 -0.41 -11.14
C GLU A 133 -9.87 -1.88 -11.53
N LEU A 134 -10.67 -2.58 -10.72
CA LEU A 134 -11.10 -3.95 -10.99
C LEU A 134 -11.93 -4.06 -12.27
N ASP A 135 -12.82 -3.11 -12.52
CA ASP A 135 -13.66 -3.09 -13.72
C ASP A 135 -12.81 -2.87 -14.96
N GLY A 136 -11.85 -1.94 -14.91
CA GLY A 136 -10.90 -1.73 -16.00
C GLY A 136 -10.04 -2.96 -16.29
N ALA A 137 -9.52 -3.61 -15.23
CA ALA A 137 -8.73 -4.83 -15.36
C ALA A 137 -9.56 -6.00 -15.92
N ARG A 138 -10.81 -6.13 -15.49
CA ARG A 138 -11.75 -7.14 -15.98
C ARG A 138 -12.11 -6.93 -17.44
N GLU A 139 -12.39 -5.67 -17.83
CA GLU A 139 -12.69 -5.32 -19.23
C GLU A 139 -11.49 -5.64 -20.13
N TYR A 140 -10.29 -5.27 -19.72
CA TYR A 140 -9.07 -5.62 -20.44
C TYR A 140 -8.91 -7.13 -20.62
N PHE A 141 -9.08 -7.88 -19.54
CA PHE A 141 -9.00 -9.34 -19.54
C PHE A 141 -10.03 -9.97 -20.48
N HIS A 142 -11.26 -9.44 -20.48
CA HIS A 142 -12.33 -9.91 -21.37
C HIS A 142 -11.96 -9.80 -22.86
N TYR A 143 -11.28 -8.72 -23.25
CA TYR A 143 -10.89 -8.49 -24.66
C TYR A 143 -9.58 -9.18 -25.03
N HIS A 144 -8.65 -9.33 -24.12
CA HIS A 144 -7.28 -9.75 -24.42
C HIS A 144 -6.92 -11.12 -23.86
N ASP A 145 -7.76 -11.69 -22.98
CA ASP A 145 -7.50 -12.94 -22.24
C ASP A 145 -6.16 -12.93 -21.49
N ARG A 146 -5.78 -11.75 -20.99
CA ARG A 146 -4.53 -11.49 -20.27
C ARG A 146 -4.72 -10.41 -19.21
N CYS A 147 -3.95 -10.51 -18.11
CA CYS A 147 -3.90 -9.50 -17.07
C CYS A 147 -3.21 -8.22 -17.59
N ILE A 148 -3.87 -7.07 -17.44
CA ILE A 148 -3.34 -5.76 -17.86
C ILE A 148 -2.01 -5.42 -17.18
N PHE A 149 -1.85 -5.74 -15.90
CA PHE A 149 -0.61 -5.49 -15.14
C PHE A 149 0.55 -6.32 -15.69
N CYS A 150 0.30 -7.58 -16.09
CA CYS A 150 1.31 -8.41 -16.75
C CYS A 150 1.74 -7.82 -18.09
N ASP A 151 0.81 -7.25 -18.86
CA ASP A 151 1.10 -6.60 -20.13
C ASP A 151 1.85 -5.26 -19.93
N ILE A 152 1.51 -4.50 -18.88
CA ILE A 152 2.27 -3.31 -18.46
C ILE A 152 3.72 -3.71 -18.11
N LEU A 153 3.91 -4.72 -17.27
CA LEU A 153 5.25 -5.21 -16.90
C LEU A 153 6.09 -5.61 -18.12
N ARG A 154 5.47 -6.27 -19.10
CA ARG A 154 6.15 -6.64 -20.34
C ARG A 154 6.57 -5.39 -21.13
N GLN A 155 5.66 -4.43 -21.30
CA GLN A 155 5.93 -3.19 -22.02
C GLN A 155 7.01 -2.36 -21.32
N GLU A 156 6.93 -2.21 -19.99
CA GLU A 156 7.95 -1.49 -19.22
C GLU A 156 9.32 -2.18 -19.33
N THR A 157 9.36 -3.51 -19.32
CA THR A 157 10.60 -4.27 -19.51
C THR A 157 11.22 -4.03 -20.89
N GLU A 158 10.40 -3.98 -21.94
CA GLU A 158 10.85 -3.72 -23.32
C GLU A 158 11.36 -2.28 -23.51
N GLN A 159 10.69 -1.30 -22.94
CA GLN A 159 11.04 0.12 -23.07
C GLN A 159 12.12 0.56 -22.08
N ALA A 160 12.12 0.03 -20.86
CA ALA A 160 13.04 0.27 -19.75
C ALA A 160 13.22 1.73 -19.30
N SER A 161 12.60 2.70 -19.97
CA SER A 161 12.80 4.14 -19.72
C SER A 161 12.27 4.58 -18.35
N ARG A 162 11.19 3.97 -17.88
CA ARG A 162 10.51 4.33 -16.62
C ARG A 162 10.90 3.45 -15.43
N ILE A 163 11.72 2.41 -15.63
CA ILE A 163 12.20 1.54 -14.54
C ILE A 163 13.40 2.21 -13.86
N PHE A 164 13.34 2.38 -12.54
CA PHE A 164 14.48 2.90 -11.78
C PHE A 164 15.14 1.86 -10.85
N ALA A 165 14.42 0.79 -10.48
CA ALA A 165 14.97 -0.35 -9.75
C ALA A 165 14.22 -1.64 -10.09
N GLN A 166 14.92 -2.78 -10.10
CA GLN A 166 14.31 -4.08 -10.25
C GLN A 166 15.23 -5.18 -9.74
N ASP A 167 14.64 -6.30 -9.36
CA ASP A 167 15.33 -7.56 -9.09
C ASP A 167 14.67 -8.70 -9.88
N GLN A 168 14.94 -9.95 -9.51
CA GLN A 168 14.32 -11.11 -10.17
C GLN A 168 12.81 -11.23 -9.90
N TYR A 169 12.30 -10.64 -8.80
CA TYR A 169 10.93 -10.80 -8.34
C TYR A 169 10.07 -9.56 -8.54
N PHE A 170 10.65 -8.36 -8.44
CA PHE A 170 9.92 -7.09 -8.43
C PHE A 170 10.46 -6.09 -9.43
N MET A 171 9.58 -5.20 -9.86
CA MET A 171 9.90 -4.01 -10.64
C MET A 171 9.41 -2.78 -9.88
N ALA A 172 10.24 -1.73 -9.80
CA ALA A 172 9.90 -0.41 -9.33
C ALA A 172 10.10 0.60 -10.47
N PHE A 173 9.03 1.30 -10.83
CA PHE A 173 9.01 2.19 -11.98
C PHE A 173 8.09 3.40 -11.71
N CYS A 174 8.21 4.45 -12.55
CA CYS A 174 7.27 5.55 -12.57
C CYS A 174 6.20 5.24 -13.62
N PRO A 175 4.91 5.07 -13.25
CA PRO A 175 3.87 4.68 -14.20
C PRO A 175 3.74 5.67 -15.36
N PHE A 176 3.47 5.19 -16.58
CA PHE A 176 3.23 6.05 -17.74
C PHE A 176 2.14 7.11 -17.46
N ALA A 177 1.05 6.70 -16.84
CA ALA A 177 -0.05 7.57 -16.44
C ALA A 177 0.09 8.10 -15.00
N SER A 178 1.32 8.46 -14.58
CA SER A 178 1.56 9.06 -13.26
C SER A 178 0.69 10.28 -13.04
N ARG A 179 -0.09 10.25 -11.97
CA ARG A 179 -0.98 11.36 -11.57
C ARG A 179 -0.20 12.50 -10.92
N PHE A 180 0.92 12.18 -10.27
CA PHE A 180 1.73 13.10 -9.50
C PHE A 180 3.21 12.99 -9.88
N PRO A 181 4.00 14.09 -9.72
CA PRO A 181 5.43 14.04 -9.91
C PRO A 181 6.08 12.96 -9.03
N PHE A 182 6.96 12.16 -9.61
CA PHE A 182 7.68 11.08 -8.92
C PHE A 182 6.76 10.01 -8.29
N GLU A 183 5.56 9.83 -8.81
CA GLU A 183 4.73 8.67 -8.45
C GLU A 183 5.47 7.38 -8.79
N ILE A 184 5.49 6.44 -7.86
CA ILE A 184 6.23 5.17 -7.96
C ILE A 184 5.23 4.02 -7.83
N GLU A 185 5.39 3.01 -8.66
CA GLU A 185 4.72 1.73 -8.52
C GLU A 185 5.76 0.62 -8.29
N ILE A 186 5.47 -0.27 -7.35
CA ILE A 186 6.24 -1.49 -7.11
C ILE A 186 5.30 -2.68 -7.29
N ILE A 187 5.65 -3.57 -8.21
CA ILE A 187 4.80 -4.68 -8.62
C ILE A 187 5.60 -5.98 -8.71
N PRO A 188 5.07 -7.16 -8.30
CA PRO A 188 5.72 -8.44 -8.55
C PRO A 188 5.73 -8.76 -10.05
N LYS A 189 6.85 -9.30 -10.55
CA LYS A 189 6.99 -9.69 -11.97
C LYS A 189 6.14 -10.91 -12.33
N MET A 190 5.93 -11.78 -11.37
CA MET A 190 5.07 -12.94 -11.52
C MET A 190 3.63 -12.56 -11.18
N HIS A 191 2.68 -13.00 -12.00
CA HIS A 191 1.26 -12.76 -11.74
C HIS A 191 0.84 -13.25 -10.36
N GLN A 192 0.42 -12.33 -9.50
CA GLN A 192 0.03 -12.61 -8.13
C GLN A 192 -1.07 -11.64 -7.67
N PRO A 193 -2.33 -12.10 -7.50
CA PRO A 193 -3.43 -11.21 -7.18
C PRO A 193 -3.46 -10.77 -5.71
N PHE A 194 -2.95 -11.61 -4.79
CA PHE A 194 -3.06 -11.42 -3.35
C PHE A 194 -1.70 -11.21 -2.71
N PHE A 195 -1.50 -10.03 -2.10
CA PHE A 195 -0.28 -9.73 -1.36
C PHE A 195 -0.05 -10.69 -0.19
N GLU A 196 -1.09 -11.05 0.52
CA GLU A 196 -0.99 -11.95 1.66
C GLU A 196 -0.54 -13.38 1.32
N ASN A 197 -0.49 -13.72 0.03
CA ASN A 197 -0.01 -15.03 -0.44
C ASN A 197 1.50 -15.02 -0.81
N VAL A 198 2.20 -13.88 -0.70
CA VAL A 198 3.65 -13.83 -0.95
C VAL A 198 4.40 -14.80 -0.05
N ASP A 199 5.39 -15.50 -0.58
CA ASP A 199 6.27 -16.36 0.22
C ASP A 199 7.39 -15.57 0.93
N ASN A 200 8.22 -16.26 1.70
CA ASN A 200 9.25 -15.62 2.50
C ASN A 200 10.36 -14.98 1.66
N GLU A 201 10.68 -15.57 0.51
CA GLU A 201 11.69 -15.05 -0.39
C GLU A 201 11.22 -13.75 -1.03
N HIS A 202 9.96 -13.70 -1.48
CA HIS A 202 9.34 -12.50 -2.01
C HIS A 202 9.18 -11.40 -0.92
N VAL A 203 8.88 -11.76 0.33
CA VAL A 203 8.85 -10.78 1.44
C VAL A 203 10.19 -10.08 1.60
N HIS A 204 11.30 -10.83 1.52
CA HIS A 204 12.65 -10.24 1.63
C HIS A 204 12.97 -9.33 0.42
N ALA A 205 12.69 -9.79 -0.79
CA ALA A 205 12.91 -9.02 -2.01
C ALA A 205 12.04 -7.75 -2.04
N PHE A 206 10.77 -7.86 -1.65
CA PHE A 206 9.87 -6.71 -1.56
C PHE A 206 10.34 -5.68 -0.52
N ALA A 207 10.81 -6.12 0.65
CA ALA A 207 11.40 -5.23 1.64
C ALA A 207 12.61 -4.46 1.09
N ALA A 208 13.49 -5.14 0.33
CA ALA A 208 14.68 -4.54 -0.26
C ALA A 208 14.32 -3.48 -1.33
N ILE A 209 13.42 -3.82 -2.25
CA ILE A 209 13.04 -2.87 -3.32
C ILE A 209 12.23 -1.70 -2.77
N LEU A 210 11.34 -1.91 -1.81
CA LEU A 210 10.61 -0.85 -1.13
C LEU A 210 11.55 0.10 -0.41
N GLN A 211 12.52 -0.42 0.36
CA GLN A 211 13.50 0.43 1.05
C GLN A 211 14.37 1.19 0.06
N THR A 212 14.77 0.57 -1.04
CA THR A 212 15.53 1.21 -2.12
C THR A 212 14.73 2.37 -2.72
N ALA A 213 13.46 2.17 -3.05
CA ALA A 213 12.59 3.21 -3.59
C ALA A 213 12.44 4.39 -2.62
N LEU A 214 12.16 4.10 -1.34
CA LEU A 214 12.01 5.13 -0.31
C LEU A 214 13.32 5.89 -0.04
N ARG A 215 14.49 5.22 -0.06
CA ARG A 215 15.78 5.88 0.10
C ARG A 215 16.13 6.78 -1.07
N ARG A 216 15.92 6.34 -2.30
CA ARG A 216 16.14 7.16 -3.50
C ARG A 216 15.23 8.38 -3.52
N MET A 217 13.94 8.18 -3.19
CA MET A 217 13.00 9.29 -3.05
C MET A 217 13.45 10.29 -1.97
N GLU A 218 13.86 9.82 -0.79
CA GLU A 218 14.34 10.68 0.29
C GLU A 218 15.63 11.44 -0.08
N ALA A 219 16.57 10.78 -0.76
CA ALA A 219 17.82 11.40 -1.20
C ALA A 219 17.58 12.44 -2.29
N LEU A 220 16.64 12.22 -3.20
CA LEU A 220 16.27 13.15 -4.26
C LEU A 220 15.38 14.29 -3.77
N LEU A 221 14.46 14.01 -2.86
CA LEU A 221 13.44 14.93 -2.34
C LEU A 221 13.45 14.92 -0.80
N PRO A 222 14.48 15.49 -0.15
CA PRO A 222 14.67 15.39 1.29
C PRO A 222 13.48 15.92 2.08
N GLY A 223 12.95 15.08 2.99
CA GLY A 223 11.84 15.42 3.87
C GLY A 223 10.49 15.53 3.18
N ILE A 224 10.37 15.07 1.92
CA ILE A 224 9.09 15.11 1.20
C ILE A 224 8.02 14.27 1.91
N PRO A 225 6.85 14.83 2.21
CA PRO A 225 5.72 14.03 2.66
C PRO A 225 5.24 13.10 1.53
N TYR A 226 4.82 11.89 1.89
CA TYR A 226 4.29 10.94 0.92
C TYR A 226 3.20 10.06 1.51
N ASN A 227 2.38 9.53 0.63
CA ASN A 227 1.52 8.39 0.92
C ASN A 227 2.06 7.16 0.21
N PHE A 228 1.90 5.98 0.78
CA PHE A 228 1.85 4.77 -0.01
C PHE A 228 0.56 4.00 0.24
N VAL A 229 0.12 3.25 -0.76
CA VAL A 229 -1.04 2.36 -0.69
C VAL A 229 -0.63 1.01 -1.26
N LEU A 230 -0.78 -0.04 -0.46
CA LEU A 230 -0.63 -1.41 -0.93
C LEU A 230 -2.00 -1.93 -1.30
N HIS A 231 -2.15 -2.23 -2.58
CA HIS A 231 -3.35 -2.78 -3.18
C HIS A 231 -3.23 -4.30 -3.25
N SER A 232 -4.16 -5.00 -2.63
CA SER A 232 -4.33 -6.45 -2.77
C SER A 232 -5.71 -6.73 -3.37
N SER A 233 -5.85 -7.82 -4.10
CA SER A 233 -7.15 -8.24 -4.62
C SER A 233 -8.19 -8.30 -3.49
N PRO A 234 -9.46 -7.97 -3.75
CA PRO A 234 -10.53 -8.25 -2.81
C PRO A 234 -10.53 -9.71 -2.35
N CYS A 235 -11.12 -9.97 -1.17
CA CYS A 235 -11.13 -11.29 -0.51
C CYS A 235 -11.97 -12.35 -1.26
N SER A 236 -11.80 -12.45 -2.58
CA SER A 236 -12.52 -13.37 -3.46
C SER A 236 -11.63 -13.84 -4.59
N ASP A 237 -11.72 -15.12 -4.93
CA ASP A 237 -11.02 -15.69 -6.08
C ASP A 237 -11.56 -15.23 -7.44
N ALA A 238 -12.69 -14.53 -7.48
CA ALA A 238 -13.28 -13.99 -8.71
C ALA A 238 -12.39 -12.99 -9.46
N TYR A 239 -11.41 -12.42 -8.79
CA TYR A 239 -10.48 -11.41 -9.35
C TYR A 239 -9.11 -11.98 -9.69
N ARG A 240 -8.89 -13.28 -9.42
CA ARG A 240 -7.59 -13.94 -9.46
C ARG A 240 -6.86 -13.81 -10.80
N ASP A 241 -7.57 -13.94 -11.91
CA ASP A 241 -6.97 -14.07 -13.23
C ASP A 241 -6.60 -12.72 -13.86
N PHE A 242 -7.20 -11.63 -13.40
CA PHE A 242 -7.02 -10.31 -14.02
C PHE A 242 -6.52 -9.22 -13.08
N TYR A 243 -6.50 -9.46 -11.75
CA TYR A 243 -5.93 -8.52 -10.80
C TYR A 243 -4.50 -8.92 -10.40
N HIS A 244 -3.70 -7.91 -10.07
CA HIS A 244 -2.31 -8.06 -9.67
C HIS A 244 -2.03 -7.11 -8.51
N TRP A 245 -1.57 -7.63 -7.36
CA TRP A 245 -1.25 -6.75 -6.25
C TRP A 245 -0.07 -5.83 -6.59
N HIS A 246 -0.10 -4.62 -6.09
CA HIS A 246 0.96 -3.62 -6.29
C HIS A 246 0.99 -2.64 -5.13
N LEU A 247 2.05 -1.85 -5.06
CA LEU A 247 2.21 -0.77 -4.10
C LEU A 247 2.47 0.53 -4.85
N GLU A 248 1.62 1.52 -4.60
CA GLU A 248 1.79 2.90 -5.07
C GLU A 248 2.48 3.75 -4.00
N ILE A 249 3.45 4.58 -4.37
CA ILE A 249 4.05 5.62 -3.52
C ILE A 249 3.82 6.96 -4.19
N ILE A 250 3.20 7.89 -3.46
CA ILE A 250 2.74 9.18 -3.98
C ILE A 250 3.39 10.31 -3.17
N PRO A 251 4.49 10.92 -3.66
CA PRO A 251 5.09 12.10 -3.05
C PRO A 251 4.14 13.30 -3.15
N LYS A 252 4.09 14.13 -2.11
CA LYS A 252 3.19 15.30 -2.03
C LYS A 252 3.91 16.57 -2.48
N LEU A 253 4.29 16.62 -3.75
CA LEU A 253 4.90 17.79 -4.38
C LEU A 253 3.87 18.79 -4.88
N THR A 254 2.68 18.33 -5.23
CA THR A 254 1.58 19.14 -5.74
C THR A 254 0.32 18.90 -4.94
N ASN A 255 -0.59 19.88 -4.94
CA ASN A 255 -1.92 19.75 -4.36
C ASN A 255 -2.95 19.53 -5.46
N VAL A 256 -3.89 18.64 -5.22
CA VAL A 256 -5.07 18.47 -6.06
C VAL A 256 -5.95 19.71 -5.91
N ALA A 257 -6.28 20.36 -7.03
CA ALA A 257 -7.05 21.60 -7.06
C ALA A 257 -8.42 21.41 -7.75
N GLY A 258 -9.11 22.50 -8.01
CA GLY A 258 -10.48 22.46 -8.54
C GLY A 258 -10.61 21.78 -9.90
N PHE A 259 -9.60 21.89 -10.75
CA PHE A 259 -9.62 21.25 -12.07
C PHE A 259 -9.59 19.73 -11.95
N GLU A 260 -8.67 19.20 -11.17
CA GLU A 260 -8.54 17.74 -10.96
C GLU A 260 -9.77 17.17 -10.25
N TRP A 261 -10.28 17.88 -9.23
CA TRP A 261 -11.51 17.46 -8.55
C TRP A 261 -12.74 17.48 -9.47
N GLY A 262 -12.85 18.50 -10.33
CA GLY A 262 -14.00 18.68 -11.22
C GLY A 262 -13.99 17.77 -12.46
N SER A 263 -12.81 17.46 -12.98
CA SER A 263 -12.65 16.69 -14.24
C SER A 263 -12.21 15.25 -14.04
N GLY A 264 -11.56 14.93 -12.89
CA GLY A 264 -10.87 13.66 -12.70
C GLY A 264 -9.55 13.55 -13.46
N PHE A 265 -9.12 14.59 -14.20
CA PHE A 265 -7.80 14.64 -14.82
C PHE A 265 -6.76 15.17 -13.86
N TYR A 266 -5.55 14.64 -13.95
CA TYR A 266 -4.41 15.08 -13.17
C TYR A 266 -3.40 15.81 -14.04
N ILE A 267 -2.78 16.85 -13.48
CA ILE A 267 -1.72 17.59 -14.15
C ILE A 267 -0.39 17.19 -13.51
N ASN A 268 0.40 16.41 -14.24
CA ASN A 268 1.75 16.05 -13.83
C ASN A 268 2.77 16.81 -14.67
N PRO A 269 3.51 17.77 -14.08
CA PRO A 269 4.52 18.55 -14.82
C PRO A 269 5.84 17.79 -15.02
N THR A 270 6.01 16.61 -14.42
CA THR A 270 7.24 15.81 -14.50
C THR A 270 6.98 14.54 -15.32
N PRO A 271 7.56 14.41 -16.53
CA PRO A 271 7.46 13.19 -17.30
C PRO A 271 7.96 11.98 -16.48
N PRO A 272 7.26 10.82 -16.51
CA PRO A 272 7.65 9.65 -15.73
C PRO A 272 9.03 9.09 -16.13
N GLU A 273 9.47 9.27 -17.37
CA GLU A 273 10.80 8.92 -17.86
C GLU A 273 11.89 9.73 -17.18
N ASP A 274 11.67 11.05 -17.02
CA ASP A 274 12.59 11.96 -16.33
C ASP A 274 12.63 11.65 -14.83
N ALA A 275 11.46 11.43 -14.21
CA ALA A 275 11.37 11.03 -12.81
C ALA A 275 12.13 9.73 -12.53
N ALA A 276 11.95 8.71 -13.37
CA ALA A 276 12.63 7.43 -13.26
C ALA A 276 14.15 7.56 -13.46
N THR A 277 14.59 8.41 -14.39
CA THR A 277 16.01 8.69 -14.62
C THR A 277 16.63 9.35 -13.39
N MET A 278 16.00 10.39 -12.84
CA MET A 278 16.47 11.07 -11.63
C MET A 278 16.56 10.10 -10.43
N LEU A 279 15.51 9.28 -10.22
CA LEU A 279 15.51 8.27 -9.16
C LEU A 279 16.62 7.22 -9.35
N ARG A 280 16.87 6.78 -10.59
CA ARG A 280 17.87 5.78 -10.93
C ARG A 280 19.30 6.29 -10.68
N GLU A 281 19.57 7.54 -11.02
CA GLU A 281 20.89 8.18 -10.89
C GLU A 281 21.18 8.65 -9.45
N THR A 282 20.15 8.69 -8.58
CA THR A 282 20.33 9.11 -7.19
C THR A 282 21.08 8.03 -6.41
N SER A 283 22.22 8.41 -5.85
CA SER A 283 23.04 7.57 -4.96
C SER A 283 22.42 7.45 -3.56
N ILE A 284 22.42 6.24 -2.96
CA ILE A 284 21.85 5.93 -1.64
C ILE A 284 22.80 5.10 -0.78
#